data_d75304f4b978edfccfe75e98d9feaf1c
#
_entry.id   d75304f4b978edfccfe75e98d9feaf1c
#
_cell.length_a   1.000
_cell.length_b   1.000
_cell.length_c   1.000
_cell.angle_alpha   90.00
_cell.angle_beta   90.00
_cell.angle_gamma   90.00
#
_symmetry.space_group_name_H-M   'P 1'
#
loop_
_entity.id
_entity.type
_entity.pdbx_description
1 polymer ?
#
loop_
_entity_poly.entity_id
_entity_poly.type
_entity_poly.pdbx_seq_one_letter_code
_entity_poly.pdbx_strand_id
1 'polypeptide(L)'
;RRKVYLFPDCALLTEQDQNVLLKIVEEGPPYAAFLFCAENSAVVLQTLRSRCVELKLHPAQERGGAESQAAEELCRCLGSRRRGAVTELAVRLERKKTSREDLAALLERSRAAFSAALLLLYGQQPDPIDREIAPFLAKNLTKTQIMRTIELLQKYHGECVYNVGPSHVLGALAVELEGI
;
A
#
# COMPACT_ATOMS: atom_id res chain seq x y z
N ARG A 1 -24.35 5.71 20.39
CA ARG A 1 -22.99 5.19 20.69
C ARG A 1 -22.80 3.90 19.92
N ARG A 2 -21.66 3.72 19.24
CA ARG A 2 -21.28 2.46 18.60
C ARG A 2 -20.41 1.65 19.57
N LYS A 3 -20.54 0.33 19.56
CA LYS A 3 -19.68 -0.60 20.31
C LYS A 3 -18.86 -1.42 19.32
N VAL A 4 -17.57 -1.59 19.61
CA VAL A 4 -16.65 -2.42 18.81
C VAL A 4 -16.17 -3.56 19.69
N TYR A 5 -16.30 -4.79 19.19
CA TYR A 5 -15.78 -6.00 19.81
C TYR A 5 -14.60 -6.47 18.98
N LEU A 6 -13.42 -6.49 19.59
CA LEU A 6 -12.18 -6.88 18.93
C LEU A 6 -11.77 -8.27 19.39
N PHE A 7 -11.56 -9.17 18.44
CA PHE A 7 -10.95 -10.49 18.62
C PHE A 7 -9.54 -10.43 18.01
N PRO A 8 -8.51 -10.16 18.82
CA PRO A 8 -7.18 -9.82 18.32
C PRO A 8 -6.46 -11.00 17.69
N ASP A 9 -6.83 -12.23 18.04
CA ASP A 9 -6.29 -13.45 17.45
C ASP A 9 -7.35 -14.55 17.37
N CYS A 10 -7.85 -14.78 16.16
CA CYS A 10 -8.86 -15.83 15.93
C CYS A 10 -8.29 -17.25 15.92
N ALA A 11 -6.97 -17.43 15.88
CA ALA A 11 -6.38 -18.75 16.02
C ALA A 11 -6.58 -19.35 17.41
N LEU A 12 -6.86 -18.51 18.41
CA LEU A 12 -7.18 -18.95 19.77
C LEU A 12 -8.64 -19.37 19.97
N LEU A 13 -9.52 -19.11 18.99
CA LEU A 13 -10.92 -19.49 19.05
C LEU A 13 -11.11 -20.92 18.54
N THR A 14 -11.75 -21.74 19.35
CA THR A 14 -12.17 -23.07 18.90
C THR A 14 -13.29 -23.00 17.86
N GLU A 15 -13.53 -24.07 17.11
CA GLU A 15 -14.68 -24.13 16.19
C GLU A 15 -16.01 -23.88 16.89
N GLN A 16 -16.15 -24.36 18.15
CA GLN A 16 -17.34 -24.15 18.96
C GLN A 16 -17.53 -22.67 19.30
N ASP A 17 -16.45 -21.96 19.67
CA ASP A 17 -16.50 -20.53 19.96
C ASP A 17 -16.91 -19.74 18.72
N GLN A 18 -16.32 -20.07 17.56
CA GLN A 18 -16.64 -19.43 16.30
C GLN A 18 -18.10 -19.66 15.89
N ASN A 19 -18.63 -20.86 16.12
CA ASN A 19 -20.05 -21.16 15.85
C ASN A 19 -21.01 -20.37 16.75
N VAL A 20 -20.65 -20.15 18.03
CA VAL A 20 -21.45 -19.28 18.93
C VAL A 20 -21.46 -17.84 18.40
N LEU A 21 -20.34 -17.35 17.85
CA LEU A 21 -20.24 -16.01 17.29
C LEU A 21 -21.08 -15.80 16.03
N LEU A 22 -21.38 -16.85 15.25
CA LEU A 22 -22.22 -16.74 14.06
C LEU A 22 -23.57 -16.08 14.36
N LYS A 23 -24.25 -16.54 15.40
CA LYS A 23 -25.54 -15.99 15.80
C LYS A 23 -25.45 -14.52 16.19
N ILE A 24 -24.37 -14.15 16.90
CA ILE A 24 -24.14 -12.78 17.35
C ILE A 24 -23.82 -11.86 16.16
N VAL A 25 -23.10 -12.35 15.16
CA VAL A 25 -22.77 -11.58 13.95
C VAL A 25 -24.00 -11.39 13.07
N GLU A 26 -24.87 -12.41 12.97
CA GLU A 26 -26.10 -12.33 12.16
C GLU A 26 -27.20 -11.47 12.80
N GLU A 27 -27.44 -11.65 14.09
CA GLU A 27 -28.57 -11.05 14.81
C GLU A 27 -28.15 -9.89 15.73
N GLY A 28 -26.87 -9.50 15.67
CA GLY A 28 -26.32 -8.46 16.53
C GLY A 28 -26.96 -7.10 16.32
N PRO A 29 -26.94 -6.24 17.36
CA PRO A 29 -27.54 -4.93 17.26
C PRO A 29 -26.79 -4.05 16.23
N PRO A 30 -27.51 -3.16 15.49
CA PRO A 30 -26.94 -2.35 14.40
C PRO A 30 -25.86 -1.34 14.85
N TYR A 31 -25.70 -1.15 16.15
CA TYR A 31 -24.65 -0.31 16.72
C TYR A 31 -23.38 -1.09 17.09
N ALA A 32 -23.38 -2.42 16.98
CA ALA A 32 -22.21 -3.26 17.26
C ALA A 32 -21.40 -3.52 15.97
N ALA A 33 -20.10 -3.47 16.09
CA ALA A 33 -19.16 -3.90 15.07
C ALA A 33 -18.23 -4.96 15.65
N PHE A 34 -17.94 -6.00 14.86
CA PHE A 34 -17.07 -7.10 15.27
C PHE A 34 -15.84 -7.09 14.37
N LEU A 35 -14.64 -7.07 14.96
CA LEU A 35 -13.37 -7.12 14.28
C LEU A 35 -12.67 -8.43 14.64
N PHE A 36 -12.47 -9.28 13.65
CA PHE A 36 -11.77 -10.56 13.77
C PHE A 36 -10.41 -10.43 13.13
N CYS A 37 -9.34 -10.53 13.93
CA CYS A 37 -7.96 -10.49 13.43
C CYS A 37 -7.41 -11.92 13.33
N ALA A 38 -6.71 -12.20 12.23
CA ALA A 38 -6.03 -13.48 12.00
C ALA A 38 -4.84 -13.27 11.07
N GLU A 39 -3.74 -13.96 11.30
CA GLU A 39 -2.60 -13.98 10.39
C GLU A 39 -2.94 -14.70 9.08
N ASN A 40 -3.78 -15.73 9.17
CA ASN A 40 -4.26 -16.50 8.04
C ASN A 40 -5.78 -16.64 8.12
N SER A 41 -6.48 -16.25 7.07
CA SER A 41 -7.93 -16.35 6.99
C SER A 41 -8.46 -17.81 7.08
N ALA A 42 -7.61 -18.82 6.86
CA ALA A 42 -7.98 -20.23 6.97
C ALA A 42 -8.30 -20.68 8.41
N VAL A 43 -7.84 -19.95 9.44
CA VAL A 43 -8.17 -20.25 10.85
C VAL A 43 -9.58 -19.81 11.24
N VAL A 44 -10.22 -18.99 10.41
CA VAL A 44 -11.59 -18.53 10.61
C VAL A 44 -12.53 -19.38 9.78
N LEU A 45 -13.56 -19.94 10.42
CA LEU A 45 -14.55 -20.79 9.74
C LEU A 45 -15.14 -20.08 8.51
N GLN A 46 -15.31 -20.83 7.43
CA GLN A 46 -15.88 -20.29 6.19
C GLN A 46 -17.27 -19.67 6.41
N THR A 47 -18.06 -20.26 7.30
CA THR A 47 -19.38 -19.74 7.71
C THR A 47 -19.32 -18.37 8.37
N LEU A 48 -18.28 -18.10 9.18
CA LEU A 48 -18.07 -16.80 9.79
C LEU A 48 -17.49 -15.80 8.76
N ARG A 49 -16.53 -16.23 7.94
CA ARG A 49 -15.93 -15.41 6.87
C ARG A 49 -16.95 -14.91 5.86
N SER A 50 -17.91 -15.76 5.48
CA SER A 50 -18.95 -15.37 4.50
C SER A 50 -19.88 -14.24 4.98
N ARG A 51 -19.86 -13.95 6.29
CA ARG A 51 -20.66 -12.89 6.93
C ARG A 51 -19.84 -11.66 7.30
N CYS A 52 -18.54 -11.68 7.00
CA CYS A 52 -17.62 -10.61 7.28
C CYS A 52 -17.06 -10.02 5.98
N VAL A 53 -16.64 -8.76 6.04
CA VAL A 53 -15.83 -8.14 4.99
C VAL A 53 -14.37 -8.44 5.31
N GLU A 54 -13.67 -9.15 4.43
CA GLU A 54 -12.25 -9.44 4.60
C GLU A 54 -11.41 -8.23 4.19
N LEU A 55 -10.62 -7.73 5.14
CA LEU A 55 -9.63 -6.68 4.91
C LEU A 55 -8.24 -7.31 5.02
N LYS A 56 -7.52 -7.38 3.91
CA LYS A 56 -6.13 -7.85 3.90
C LYS A 56 -5.21 -6.71 4.30
N LEU A 57 -4.61 -6.84 5.48
CA LEU A 57 -3.59 -5.92 5.94
C LEU A 57 -2.23 -6.43 5.46
N HIS A 58 -1.52 -5.60 4.74
CA HIS A 58 -0.11 -5.88 4.46
C HIS A 58 0.72 -5.39 5.65
N PRO A 59 1.74 -6.17 6.10
CA PRO A 59 2.62 -5.68 7.15
C PRO A 59 3.20 -4.34 6.72
N ALA A 60 3.22 -3.36 7.64
CA ALA A 60 3.94 -2.13 7.41
C ALA A 60 5.39 -2.52 7.10
N GLN A 61 5.85 -2.25 5.87
CA GLN A 61 7.23 -2.57 5.48
C GLN A 61 8.17 -1.90 6.48
N GLU A 62 8.98 -2.71 7.17
CA GLU A 62 9.98 -2.20 8.09
C GLU A 62 10.87 -1.18 7.39
N ARG A 63 11.13 -0.06 8.05
CA ARG A 63 12.08 0.94 7.56
C ARG A 63 13.44 0.29 7.43
N GLY A 64 13.89 -0.01 6.22
CA GLY A 64 15.25 -0.47 6.02
C GLY A 64 15.52 -1.43 4.88
N GLY A 65 14.52 -1.94 4.20
CA GLY A 65 14.72 -2.76 2.98
C GLY A 65 15.28 -1.92 1.82
N ALA A 66 15.99 -2.56 0.92
CA ALA A 66 16.53 -1.92 -0.29
C ALA A 66 15.40 -1.31 -1.15
N GLU A 67 14.23 -1.91 -1.14
CA GLU A 67 13.02 -1.43 -1.82
C GLU A 67 12.50 -0.13 -1.21
N SER A 68 12.53 -0.01 0.12
CA SER A 68 12.12 1.21 0.83
C SER A 68 13.03 2.38 0.51
N GLN A 69 14.35 2.14 0.44
CA GLN A 69 15.32 3.16 0.05
C GLN A 69 15.14 3.58 -1.42
N ALA A 70 14.91 2.61 -2.32
CA ALA A 70 14.67 2.89 -3.73
C ALA A 70 13.34 3.63 -3.95
N ALA A 71 12.30 3.33 -3.17
CA ALA A 71 11.02 4.05 -3.19
C ALA A 71 11.18 5.50 -2.72
N GLU A 72 11.92 5.72 -1.63
CA GLU A 72 12.22 7.08 -1.16
C GLU A 72 13.03 7.86 -2.19
N GLU A 73 14.00 7.22 -2.82
CA GLU A 73 14.79 7.83 -3.89
C GLU A 73 13.92 8.20 -5.09
N LEU A 74 12.98 7.35 -5.53
CA LEU A 74 12.01 7.66 -6.57
C LEU A 74 11.16 8.88 -6.19
N CYS A 75 10.65 8.92 -4.97
CA CYS A 75 9.91 10.07 -4.46
C CYS A 75 10.74 11.36 -4.47
N ARG A 76 12.01 11.29 -4.08
CA ARG A 76 12.93 12.45 -4.13
C ARG A 76 13.25 12.87 -5.55
N CYS A 77 13.46 11.94 -6.48
CA CYS A 77 13.68 12.23 -7.91
C CYS A 77 12.50 13.02 -8.48
N LEU A 78 11.27 12.56 -8.26
CA LEU A 78 10.05 13.22 -8.73
C LEU A 78 9.83 14.58 -8.05
N GLY A 79 9.98 14.65 -6.74
CA GLY A 79 9.82 15.90 -5.99
C GLY A 79 10.89 16.96 -6.29
N SER A 80 12.11 16.55 -6.69
CA SER A 80 13.18 17.48 -7.09
C SER A 80 12.97 18.09 -8.48
N ARG A 81 12.10 17.51 -9.30
CA ARG A 81 11.82 17.92 -10.69
C ARG A 81 13.07 18.03 -11.58
N ARG A 82 14.13 17.31 -11.24
CA ARG A 82 15.35 17.25 -12.04
C ARG A 82 15.13 16.33 -13.24
N ARG A 83 15.24 16.87 -14.44
CA ARG A 83 15.11 16.09 -15.68
C ARG A 83 16.11 14.94 -15.71
N GLY A 84 15.66 13.77 -16.13
CA GLY A 84 16.46 12.57 -16.22
C GLY A 84 16.71 11.83 -14.89
N ALA A 85 16.28 12.38 -13.75
CA ALA A 85 16.52 11.76 -12.46
C ALA A 85 15.80 10.41 -12.31
N VAL A 86 14.58 10.30 -12.80
CA VAL A 86 13.81 9.05 -12.78
C VAL A 86 14.40 8.05 -13.75
N THR A 87 14.82 8.50 -14.94
CA THR A 87 15.50 7.66 -15.94
C THR A 87 16.84 7.11 -15.40
N GLU A 88 17.65 7.94 -14.74
CA GLU A 88 18.90 7.51 -14.10
C GLU A 88 18.64 6.43 -13.03
N LEU A 89 17.60 6.62 -12.22
CA LEU A 89 17.18 5.63 -11.22
C LEU A 89 16.73 4.32 -11.87
N ALA A 90 15.90 4.40 -12.92
CA ALA A 90 15.42 3.22 -13.65
C ALA A 90 16.57 2.40 -14.23
N VAL A 91 17.53 3.05 -14.89
CA VAL A 91 18.74 2.39 -15.44
C VAL A 91 19.57 1.72 -14.33
N ARG A 92 19.66 2.35 -13.16
CA ARG A 92 20.39 1.77 -12.03
C ARG A 92 19.69 0.56 -11.44
N LEU A 93 18.35 0.58 -11.31
CA LEU A 93 17.55 -0.55 -10.86
C LEU A 93 17.61 -1.71 -11.85
N GLU A 94 17.59 -1.43 -13.14
CA GLU A 94 17.77 -2.44 -14.20
C GLU A 94 19.15 -3.11 -14.11
N ARG A 95 20.23 -2.34 -13.96
CA ARG A 95 21.58 -2.87 -13.77
C ARG A 95 21.72 -3.75 -12.53
N LYS A 96 20.99 -3.44 -11.47
CA LYS A 96 20.91 -4.26 -10.25
C LYS A 96 20.09 -5.54 -10.43
N LYS A 97 19.47 -5.74 -11.60
CA LYS A 97 18.57 -6.86 -11.90
C LYS A 97 17.47 -6.99 -10.84
N THR A 98 16.85 -5.83 -10.51
CA THR A 98 15.72 -5.77 -9.56
C THR A 98 14.67 -6.82 -9.93
N SER A 99 14.28 -7.64 -8.96
CA SER A 99 13.25 -8.66 -9.17
C SER A 99 11.88 -8.01 -9.42
N ARG A 100 10.94 -8.80 -9.89
CA ARG A 100 9.56 -8.31 -10.10
C ARG A 100 8.89 -7.97 -8.77
N GLU A 101 9.11 -8.80 -7.79
CA GLU A 101 8.59 -8.65 -6.43
C GLU A 101 9.14 -7.37 -5.79
N ASP A 102 10.45 -7.14 -5.89
CA ASP A 102 11.09 -5.92 -5.37
C ASP A 102 10.59 -4.67 -6.09
N LEU A 103 10.40 -4.75 -7.42
CA LEU A 103 9.84 -3.64 -8.18
C LEU A 103 8.39 -3.35 -7.78
N ALA A 104 7.55 -4.37 -7.61
CA ALA A 104 6.17 -4.21 -7.16
C ALA A 104 6.14 -3.58 -5.75
N ALA A 105 6.98 -4.03 -4.83
CA ALA A 105 7.09 -3.48 -3.49
C ALA A 105 7.55 -2.01 -3.50
N LEU A 106 8.53 -1.66 -4.35
CA LEU A 106 8.99 -0.29 -4.57
C LEU A 106 7.86 0.61 -5.06
N LEU A 107 7.10 0.17 -6.07
CA LEU A 107 5.99 0.94 -6.64
C LEU A 107 4.88 1.16 -5.63
N GLU A 108 4.50 0.12 -4.89
CA GLU A 108 3.48 0.21 -3.84
C GLU A 108 3.91 1.14 -2.71
N ARG A 109 5.16 1.05 -2.26
CA ARG A 109 5.70 1.95 -1.22
C ARG A 109 5.74 3.41 -1.69
N SER A 110 6.14 3.64 -2.94
CA SER A 110 6.12 4.98 -3.54
C SER A 110 4.70 5.51 -3.64
N ARG A 111 3.75 4.69 -4.09
CA ARG A 111 2.33 5.05 -4.17
C ARG A 111 1.78 5.48 -2.81
N ALA A 112 2.11 4.74 -1.74
CA ALA A 112 1.70 5.08 -0.38
C ALA A 112 2.22 6.47 0.04
N ALA A 113 3.50 6.78 -0.25
CA ALA A 113 4.09 8.08 0.06
C ALA A 113 3.39 9.24 -0.69
N PHE A 114 3.07 9.05 -1.98
CA PHE A 114 2.30 10.04 -2.75
C PHE A 114 0.86 10.19 -2.23
N SER A 115 0.22 9.10 -1.82
CA SER A 115 -1.11 9.14 -1.20
C SER A 115 -1.08 9.91 0.13
N ALA A 116 -0.05 9.70 0.95
CA ALA A 116 0.17 10.45 2.18
C ALA A 116 0.36 11.96 1.91
N ALA A 117 1.12 12.31 0.85
CA ALA A 117 1.27 13.70 0.42
C ALA A 117 -0.06 14.33 -0.02
N LEU A 118 -0.90 13.57 -0.74
CA LEU A 118 -2.22 14.02 -1.14
C LEU A 118 -3.14 14.25 0.07
N LEU A 119 -3.16 13.33 1.03
CA LEU A 119 -3.93 13.46 2.27
C LEU A 119 -3.49 14.69 3.07
N LEU A 120 -2.18 14.96 3.13
CA LEU A 120 -1.64 16.16 3.78
C LEU A 120 -2.18 17.46 3.15
N LEU A 121 -2.31 17.51 1.81
CA LEU A 121 -2.91 18.64 1.11
C LEU A 121 -4.41 18.85 1.41
N TYR A 122 -5.07 17.82 1.97
CA TYR A 122 -6.44 17.91 2.49
C TYR A 122 -6.52 18.11 4.01
N GLY A 123 -5.39 18.40 4.67
CA GLY A 123 -5.34 18.70 6.11
C GLY A 123 -5.33 17.46 7.01
N GLN A 124 -5.12 16.28 6.45
CA GLN A 124 -4.96 15.05 7.23
C GLN A 124 -3.48 14.82 7.55
N GLN A 125 -3.18 14.28 8.73
CA GLN A 125 -1.80 13.97 9.10
C GLN A 125 -1.36 12.67 8.42
N PRO A 126 -0.14 12.65 7.82
CA PRO A 126 0.42 11.44 7.23
C PRO A 126 0.80 10.43 8.31
N ASP A 127 0.87 9.16 7.92
CA ASP A 127 1.42 8.09 8.75
C ASP A 127 2.86 8.46 9.22
N PRO A 128 3.27 8.07 10.43
CA PRO A 128 4.62 8.29 10.94
C PRO A 128 5.74 7.90 9.97
N ILE A 129 5.51 6.88 9.15
CA ILE A 129 6.48 6.40 8.15
C ILE A 129 6.70 7.40 7.01
N ASP A 130 5.71 8.25 6.71
CA ASP A 130 5.73 9.22 5.62
C ASP A 130 5.97 10.67 6.08
N ARG A 131 6.26 10.89 7.37
CA ARG A 131 6.40 12.23 7.96
C ARG A 131 7.44 13.12 7.30
N GLU A 132 8.48 12.56 6.71
CA GLU A 132 9.53 13.33 6.04
C GLU A 132 9.24 13.50 4.56
N ILE A 133 8.80 12.43 3.89
CA ILE A 133 8.65 12.44 2.43
C ILE A 133 7.34 13.08 1.98
N ALA A 134 6.24 12.92 2.72
CA ALA A 134 4.94 13.46 2.33
C ALA A 134 4.92 15.00 2.29
N PRO A 135 5.46 15.75 3.30
CA PRO A 135 5.56 17.21 3.22
C PRO A 135 6.48 17.69 2.10
N PHE A 136 7.57 16.95 1.83
CA PHE A 136 8.48 17.27 0.72
C PHE A 136 7.75 17.17 -0.63
N LEU A 137 7.00 16.11 -0.87
CA LEU A 137 6.21 15.94 -2.10
C LEU A 137 5.09 16.98 -2.20
N ALA A 138 4.34 17.20 -1.12
CA ALA A 138 3.24 18.17 -1.08
C ALA A 138 3.71 19.63 -1.33
N LYS A 139 4.95 19.97 -0.93
CA LYS A 139 5.54 21.28 -1.16
C LYS A 139 5.99 21.49 -2.60
N ASN A 140 6.53 20.44 -3.25
CA ASN A 140 7.21 20.56 -4.54
C ASN A 140 6.34 20.19 -5.74
N LEU A 141 5.22 19.46 -5.51
CA LEU A 141 4.34 18.99 -6.56
C LEU A 141 2.93 19.53 -6.40
N THR A 142 2.28 19.80 -7.52
CA THR A 142 0.87 20.15 -7.54
C THR A 142 0.00 18.92 -7.26
N LYS A 143 -1.23 19.19 -6.82
CA LYS A 143 -2.23 18.15 -6.57
C LYS A 143 -2.45 17.25 -7.79
N THR A 144 -2.53 17.86 -8.98
CA THR A 144 -2.71 17.12 -10.24
C THR A 144 -1.52 16.22 -10.54
N GLN A 145 -0.30 16.69 -10.32
CA GLN A 145 0.91 15.89 -10.49
C GLN A 145 0.95 14.71 -9.52
N ILE A 146 0.61 14.93 -8.24
CA ILE A 146 0.53 13.87 -7.23
C ILE A 146 -0.50 12.81 -7.63
N MET A 147 -1.71 13.21 -8.03
CA MET A 147 -2.76 12.30 -8.46
C MET A 147 -2.33 11.49 -9.69
N ARG A 148 -1.74 12.16 -10.70
CA ARG A 148 -1.27 11.49 -11.90
C ARG A 148 -0.17 10.48 -11.60
N THR A 149 0.76 10.83 -10.69
CA THR A 149 1.82 9.90 -10.25
C THR A 149 1.22 8.67 -9.57
N ILE A 150 0.23 8.83 -8.68
CA ILE A 150 -0.46 7.72 -8.03
C ILE A 150 -1.08 6.77 -9.07
N GLU A 151 -1.79 7.32 -10.07
CA GLU A 151 -2.39 6.53 -11.15
C GLU A 151 -1.35 5.72 -11.94
N LEU A 152 -0.22 6.34 -12.29
CA LEU A 152 0.85 5.66 -13.01
C LEU A 152 1.52 4.57 -12.18
N LEU A 153 1.83 4.85 -10.91
CA LEU A 153 2.41 3.85 -10.00
C LEU A 153 1.47 2.65 -9.83
N GLN A 154 0.17 2.89 -9.72
CA GLN A 154 -0.83 1.83 -9.62
C GLN A 154 -0.93 1.01 -10.92
N LYS A 155 -0.94 1.67 -12.09
CA LYS A 155 -0.94 1.02 -13.40
C LYS A 155 0.25 0.06 -13.52
N TYR A 156 1.46 0.56 -13.27
CA TYR A 156 2.68 -0.24 -13.43
C TYR A 156 2.88 -1.30 -12.35
N HIS A 157 2.38 -1.07 -11.14
CA HIS A 157 2.28 -2.12 -10.12
C HIS A 157 1.40 -3.28 -10.64
N GLY A 158 0.26 -2.99 -11.26
CA GLY A 158 -0.59 -4.00 -11.91
C GLY A 158 0.15 -4.78 -13.00
N GLU A 159 0.96 -4.12 -13.83
CA GLU A 159 1.75 -4.77 -14.87
C GLU A 159 2.80 -5.75 -14.32
N CYS A 160 3.37 -5.47 -13.13
CA CYS A 160 4.24 -6.42 -12.44
C CYS A 160 3.51 -7.73 -12.10
N VAL A 161 2.21 -7.70 -11.83
CA VAL A 161 1.39 -8.89 -11.56
C VAL A 161 1.15 -9.71 -12.84
N TYR A 162 0.99 -9.05 -13.98
CA TYR A 162 0.67 -9.69 -15.27
C TYR A 162 1.86 -10.20 -16.09
N ASN A 163 2.99 -10.46 -15.45
CA ASN A 163 4.13 -11.12 -16.09
C ASN A 163 4.93 -10.27 -17.11
N VAL A 164 4.80 -8.94 -17.05
CA VAL A 164 5.65 -8.04 -17.83
C VAL A 164 7.06 -8.01 -17.23
N GLY A 165 8.08 -8.05 -18.05
CA GLY A 165 9.48 -8.03 -17.56
C GLY A 165 9.83 -6.72 -16.85
N PRO A 166 10.56 -6.76 -15.70
CA PRO A 166 10.88 -5.57 -14.91
C PRO A 166 11.55 -4.44 -15.71
N SER A 167 12.42 -4.77 -16.65
CA SER A 167 13.09 -3.78 -17.51
C SER A 167 12.12 -3.00 -18.39
N HIS A 168 11.08 -3.65 -18.92
CA HIS A 168 10.06 -2.97 -19.71
C HIS A 168 9.21 -2.05 -18.84
N VAL A 169 8.82 -2.53 -17.65
CA VAL A 169 8.08 -1.71 -16.69
C VAL A 169 8.87 -0.48 -16.28
N LEU A 170 10.16 -0.64 -15.91
CA LEU A 170 11.03 0.46 -15.52
C LEU A 170 11.22 1.49 -16.65
N GLY A 171 11.45 1.03 -17.89
CA GLY A 171 11.61 1.92 -19.03
C GLY A 171 10.37 2.73 -19.34
N ALA A 172 9.20 2.08 -19.41
CA ALA A 172 7.94 2.73 -19.70
C ALA A 172 7.51 3.68 -18.56
N LEU A 173 7.66 3.25 -17.31
CA LEU A 173 7.38 4.07 -16.13
C LEU A 173 8.25 5.34 -16.12
N ALA A 174 9.55 5.21 -16.39
CA ALA A 174 10.46 6.36 -16.38
C ALA A 174 10.03 7.42 -17.39
N VAL A 175 9.67 7.01 -18.61
CA VAL A 175 9.21 7.94 -19.66
C VAL A 175 7.92 8.66 -19.25
N GLU A 176 6.94 7.95 -18.71
CA GLU A 176 5.66 8.54 -18.32
C GLU A 176 5.80 9.46 -17.09
N LEU A 177 6.67 9.11 -16.12
CA LEU A 177 6.92 9.93 -14.94
C LEU A 177 7.74 11.19 -15.24
N GLU A 178 8.67 11.14 -16.18
CA GLU A 178 9.44 12.34 -16.61
C GLU A 178 8.52 13.37 -17.32
N GLY A 179 7.37 12.93 -17.80
CA GLY A 179 6.38 13.79 -18.45
C GLY A 179 5.42 14.52 -17.51
N ILE A 180 5.52 14.29 -16.18
CA ILE A 180 4.67 14.92 -15.15
C ILE A 180 5.33 16.21 -14.65
#